data_96176d3cb41fd395391b2040a43d7e62
#
_entry.id   96176d3cb41fd395391b2040a43d7e62
#
_cell.length_a   1.000
_cell.length_b   1.000
_cell.length_c   1.000
_cell.angle_alpha   90.00
_cell.angle_beta   90.00
_cell.angle_gamma   90.00
#
_symmetry.space_group_name_H-M   'P 1'
#
loop_
_entity.id
_entity.type
_entity.pdbx_description
1 polymer ?
#
loop_
_entity_poly.entity_id
_entity_poly.type
_entity_poly.pdbx_seq_one_letter_code
_entity_poly.pdbx_strand_id
1 'polypeptide(L)'
;MASYFNLTLDTLGPQGVSLVINDGAAKTSNALVTLAISTSDASATGYQMKIWGISGAELETDASWETYAASKQVTLLPGDGTKTVYVKLRDDVYNESAQVSDSIVLDAYVPVVTVNGPDHSKISKVIGKDTSTITFMADREFVEYKVCVVDAQNAAHSAGVVIPTTGGSQNTSGTGTYAASEDITVTIKGADLETASNGDGVKIVKVFVKNDVGSWSA
;
A
#
# COMPACT_ATOMS: atom_id res chain seq x y z
N MET A 1 49.75 13.76 49.88
CA MET A 1 48.30 13.53 49.72
C MET A 1 48.13 12.46 48.66
N ALA A 2 47.32 11.43 48.88
CA ALA A 2 46.99 10.48 47.85
C ALA A 2 45.91 11.11 46.94
N SER A 3 46.11 11.06 45.63
CA SER A 3 45.10 11.46 44.63
C SER A 3 44.24 10.26 44.29
N TYR A 4 42.94 10.46 44.10
CA TYR A 4 42.01 9.44 43.65
C TYR A 4 41.26 9.89 42.40
N PHE A 5 40.75 8.93 41.65
CA PHE A 5 39.81 9.15 40.51
C PHE A 5 38.70 8.11 40.58
N ASN A 6 37.59 8.46 40.00
CA ASN A 6 36.45 7.55 39.82
C ASN A 6 36.52 6.92 38.46
N LEU A 7 36.25 5.62 38.41
CA LEU A 7 36.08 4.86 37.17
C LEU A 7 34.76 4.12 37.24
N THR A 8 33.93 4.28 36.23
CA THR A 8 32.69 3.55 36.09
C THR A 8 32.91 2.36 35.16
N LEU A 9 32.51 1.18 35.58
CA LEU A 9 32.43 0.00 34.73
C LEU A 9 30.98 -0.15 34.26
N ASP A 10 30.77 -0.14 32.95
CA ASP A 10 29.49 -0.44 32.30
C ASP A 10 29.61 -1.70 31.45
N THR A 11 28.78 -2.68 31.72
CA THR A 11 28.76 -3.99 31.02
C THR A 11 27.36 -4.37 30.50
N LEU A 12 26.42 -3.43 30.58
CA LEU A 12 25.02 -3.67 30.16
C LEU A 12 24.73 -2.93 28.85
N GLY A 13 24.40 -3.67 27.82
CA GLY A 13 23.90 -3.05 26.58
C GLY A 13 22.51 -2.46 26.73
N PRO A 14 22.05 -1.67 25.75
CA PRO A 14 20.73 -1.04 25.76
C PRO A 14 19.58 -1.98 26.08
N GLN A 15 18.67 -1.57 26.98
CA GLN A 15 17.58 -2.38 27.50
C GLN A 15 16.23 -1.99 26.90
N GLY A 16 15.28 -2.93 26.87
CA GLY A 16 13.90 -2.68 26.39
C GLY A 16 13.85 -2.13 24.98
N VAL A 17 14.77 -2.56 24.11
CA VAL A 17 14.80 -2.16 22.70
C VAL A 17 13.54 -2.65 22.01
N SER A 18 12.88 -1.79 21.23
CA SER A 18 11.74 -2.15 20.38
C SER A 18 11.87 -1.57 18.99
N LEU A 19 11.20 -2.22 18.04
CA LEU A 19 11.10 -1.81 16.65
C LEU A 19 9.64 -1.89 16.22
N VAL A 20 9.14 -0.85 15.55
CA VAL A 20 7.81 -0.84 14.93
C VAL A 20 7.92 -0.24 13.53
N ILE A 21 7.38 -0.92 12.52
CA ILE A 21 7.37 -0.49 11.11
C ILE A 21 6.03 0.19 10.82
N ASN A 22 6.04 1.43 10.26
CA ASN A 22 4.85 2.18 9.85
C ASN A 22 3.74 2.16 10.90
N ASP A 23 4.08 2.47 12.17
CA ASP A 23 3.15 2.53 13.31
C ASP A 23 2.37 1.21 13.52
N GLY A 24 2.94 0.07 13.16
CA GLY A 24 2.32 -1.25 13.30
C GLY A 24 1.36 -1.63 12.18
N ALA A 25 1.43 -0.98 11.02
CA ALA A 25 0.65 -1.36 9.85
C ALA A 25 0.96 -2.79 9.41
N ALA A 26 -0.08 -3.60 9.16
CA ALA A 26 0.08 -4.98 8.70
C ALA A 26 0.61 -5.09 7.27
N LYS A 27 0.30 -4.09 6.42
CA LYS A 27 0.62 -4.06 4.98
C LYS A 27 1.01 -2.66 4.51
N THR A 28 1.75 -2.60 3.42
CA THR A 28 2.10 -1.36 2.72
C THR A 28 2.23 -1.59 1.21
N SER A 29 1.86 -0.61 0.40
CA SER A 29 2.15 -0.58 -1.04
C SER A 29 3.49 0.10 -1.36
N ASN A 30 4.13 0.74 -0.37
CA ASN A 30 5.37 1.47 -0.56
C ASN A 30 6.54 0.75 0.10
N ALA A 31 7.60 0.50 -0.66
CA ALA A 31 8.82 -0.08 -0.12
C ALA A 31 9.56 0.87 0.84
N LEU A 32 9.36 2.19 0.73
CA LEU A 32 9.90 3.16 1.69
C LEU A 32 9.01 3.16 2.93
N VAL A 33 9.57 2.75 4.08
CA VAL A 33 8.86 2.66 5.36
C VAL A 33 9.58 3.44 6.43
N THR A 34 8.84 3.82 7.48
CA THR A 34 9.38 4.47 8.67
C THR A 34 9.51 3.46 9.80
N LEU A 35 10.69 3.37 10.37
CA LEU A 35 10.97 2.60 11.59
C LEU A 35 10.83 3.53 12.80
N ALA A 36 10.09 3.10 13.81
CA ALA A 36 10.13 3.66 15.15
C ALA A 36 10.97 2.72 16.02
N ILE A 37 12.07 3.23 16.56
CA ILE A 37 13.05 2.46 17.35
C ILE A 37 13.12 3.09 18.72
N SER A 38 12.95 2.31 19.78
CA SER A 38 13.04 2.83 21.15
C SER A 38 13.87 1.93 22.07
N THR A 39 14.26 2.48 23.20
CA THR A 39 14.88 1.79 24.33
C THR A 39 14.22 2.26 25.61
N SER A 40 14.23 1.43 26.67
CA SER A 40 13.76 1.82 28.00
C SER A 40 14.77 2.59 28.82
N ASP A 41 16.00 2.77 28.30
CA ASP A 41 17.04 3.50 28.98
C ASP A 41 16.68 4.98 29.14
N ALA A 42 17.06 5.57 30.28
CA ALA A 42 16.75 6.96 30.58
C ALA A 42 17.43 7.96 29.64
N SER A 43 18.53 7.55 28.97
CA SER A 43 19.24 8.31 27.97
C SER A 43 19.84 7.37 26.93
N ALA A 44 19.75 7.75 25.68
CA ALA A 44 20.39 7.05 24.55
C ALA A 44 21.52 7.91 23.96
N THR A 45 22.12 8.81 24.76
CA THR A 45 23.23 9.67 24.31
C THR A 45 24.44 8.81 23.95
N GLY A 46 25.00 9.02 22.76
CA GLY A 46 26.15 8.25 22.29
C GLY A 46 25.81 6.88 21.71
N TYR A 47 24.53 6.47 21.75
CA TYR A 47 24.10 5.17 21.22
C TYR A 47 24.24 5.10 19.70
N GLN A 48 24.47 3.89 19.22
CA GLN A 48 24.49 3.55 17.82
C GLN A 48 23.46 2.46 17.54
N MET A 49 22.96 2.44 16.30
CA MET A 49 22.04 1.41 15.82
C MET A 49 22.63 0.71 14.61
N LYS A 50 22.21 -0.54 14.41
CA LYS A 50 22.55 -1.37 13.28
C LYS A 50 21.25 -1.98 12.75
N ILE A 51 20.96 -1.79 11.46
CA ILE A 51 19.68 -2.16 10.82
C ILE A 51 19.97 -3.05 9.63
N TRP A 52 19.24 -4.18 9.51
CA TRP A 52 19.33 -5.07 8.35
C TRP A 52 17.97 -5.71 8.02
N GLY A 53 17.91 -6.53 6.97
CA GLY A 53 16.66 -6.98 6.34
C GLY A 53 16.07 -5.91 5.42
N ILE A 54 16.89 -4.98 4.95
CA ILE A 54 16.53 -3.83 4.11
C ILE A 54 17.39 -3.79 2.84
N SER A 55 16.97 -2.99 1.87
CA SER A 55 17.76 -2.77 0.66
C SER A 55 19.12 -2.15 0.99
N GLY A 56 20.18 -2.79 0.53
CA GLY A 56 21.57 -2.39 0.82
C GLY A 56 22.16 -2.98 2.10
N ALA A 57 21.36 -3.64 2.93
CA ALA A 57 21.82 -4.40 4.10
C ALA A 57 20.86 -5.58 4.35
N GLU A 58 20.97 -6.63 3.55
CA GLU A 58 20.10 -7.80 3.66
C GLU A 58 20.44 -8.63 4.90
N LEU A 59 21.73 -8.83 5.16
CA LEU A 59 22.23 -9.57 6.30
C LEU A 59 22.85 -8.62 7.34
N GLU A 60 22.96 -9.08 8.59
CA GLU A 60 23.62 -8.31 9.65
C GLU A 60 25.06 -7.93 9.30
N THR A 61 25.77 -8.79 8.57
CA THR A 61 27.14 -8.55 8.09
C THR A 61 27.28 -7.40 7.10
N ASP A 62 26.21 -7.09 6.38
CA ASP A 62 26.16 -6.02 5.37
C ASP A 62 25.86 -4.66 6.00
N ALA A 63 25.28 -4.68 7.21
CA ALA A 63 24.89 -3.48 7.95
C ALA A 63 26.06 -2.86 8.71
N SER A 64 26.09 -1.54 8.77
CA SER A 64 27.06 -0.77 9.52
C SER A 64 26.41 -0.11 10.75
N TRP A 65 27.19 0.12 11.79
CA TRP A 65 26.78 0.93 12.93
C TRP A 65 26.65 2.39 12.53
N GLU A 66 25.53 3.01 12.88
CA GLU A 66 25.26 4.44 12.66
C GLU A 66 24.69 5.06 13.94
N THR A 67 24.68 6.40 14.02
CA THR A 67 24.13 7.11 15.17
C THR A 67 22.65 6.71 15.37
N TYR A 68 22.29 6.40 16.60
CA TYR A 68 20.91 6.09 16.97
C TYR A 68 19.96 7.24 16.63
N ALA A 69 18.82 6.87 16.05
CA ALA A 69 17.70 7.76 15.81
C ALA A 69 16.40 7.02 16.16
N ALA A 70 15.51 7.66 16.92
CA ALA A 70 14.22 7.09 17.30
C ALA A 70 13.27 6.88 16.12
N SER A 71 13.53 7.57 14.99
CA SER A 71 12.79 7.40 13.73
C SER A 71 13.77 7.35 12.56
N LYS A 72 13.62 6.36 11.69
CA LYS A 72 14.47 6.17 10.51
C LYS A 72 13.63 5.69 9.33
N GLN A 73 13.80 6.33 8.17
CA GLN A 73 13.26 5.78 6.91
C GLN A 73 14.25 4.77 6.30
N VAL A 74 13.71 3.65 5.85
CA VAL A 74 14.46 2.60 5.16
C VAL A 74 13.65 2.07 3.98
N THR A 75 14.34 1.49 2.99
CA THR A 75 13.70 0.81 1.87
C THR A 75 13.70 -0.69 2.10
N LEU A 76 12.53 -1.31 2.11
CA LEU A 76 12.38 -2.76 2.22
C LEU A 76 13.06 -3.48 1.05
N LEU A 77 13.37 -4.75 1.24
CA LEU A 77 13.85 -5.63 0.16
C LEU A 77 12.81 -5.69 -0.97
N PRO A 78 13.24 -5.76 -2.24
CA PRO A 78 12.34 -5.76 -3.38
C PRO A 78 11.43 -6.99 -3.44
N GLY A 79 10.37 -6.88 -4.28
CA GLY A 79 9.34 -7.90 -4.48
C GLY A 79 8.28 -7.90 -3.37
N ASP A 80 7.09 -8.38 -3.72
CA ASP A 80 5.97 -8.50 -2.77
C ASP A 80 6.22 -9.57 -1.71
N GLY A 81 5.42 -9.55 -0.64
CA GLY A 81 5.46 -10.52 0.45
C GLY A 81 5.99 -9.95 1.77
N THR A 82 6.07 -10.81 2.78
CA THR A 82 6.52 -10.42 4.12
C THR A 82 7.97 -9.98 4.12
N LYS A 83 8.22 -8.80 4.67
CA LYS A 83 9.54 -8.22 4.90
C LYS A 83 9.77 -8.10 6.39
N THR A 84 10.90 -8.62 6.86
CA THR A 84 11.30 -8.53 8.27
C THR A 84 12.52 -7.64 8.37
N VAL A 85 12.42 -6.63 9.21
CA VAL A 85 13.53 -5.71 9.53
C VAL A 85 14.03 -6.03 10.93
N TYR A 86 15.31 -5.95 11.11
CA TYR A 86 16.00 -6.25 12.36
C TYR A 86 16.80 -5.05 12.83
N VAL A 87 16.89 -4.89 14.13
CA VAL A 87 17.68 -3.81 14.77
C VAL A 87 18.42 -4.35 15.97
N LYS A 88 19.65 -3.87 16.15
CA LYS A 88 20.41 -3.88 17.40
C LYS A 88 20.81 -2.46 17.75
N LEU A 89 20.89 -2.18 19.03
CA LEU A 89 21.51 -0.97 19.56
C LEU A 89 22.83 -1.33 20.28
N ARG A 90 23.74 -0.37 20.35
CA ARG A 90 24.87 -0.42 21.28
C ARG A 90 25.04 0.93 21.94
N ASP A 91 25.53 0.91 23.18
CA ASP A 91 25.82 2.10 23.96
C ASP A 91 27.16 2.79 23.59
N ASP A 92 27.54 3.79 24.34
CA ASP A 92 28.75 4.57 24.12
C ASP A 92 30.08 3.84 24.52
N VAL A 93 29.96 2.70 25.20
CA VAL A 93 31.07 1.78 25.50
C VAL A 93 30.97 0.46 24.71
N TYR A 94 30.08 0.41 23.71
CA TYR A 94 29.90 -0.66 22.74
C TYR A 94 29.28 -1.98 23.28
N ASN A 95 28.62 -1.96 24.44
CA ASN A 95 27.78 -3.10 24.81
C ASN A 95 26.56 -3.17 23.91
N GLU A 96 26.30 -4.34 23.30
CA GLU A 96 25.19 -4.54 22.36
C GLU A 96 23.91 -5.02 23.08
N SER A 97 22.76 -4.58 22.57
CA SER A 97 21.46 -5.14 22.96
C SER A 97 21.22 -6.51 22.34
N ALA A 98 20.18 -7.21 22.81
CA ALA A 98 19.57 -8.27 22.03
C ALA A 98 19.03 -7.69 20.71
N GLN A 99 18.97 -8.56 19.67
CA GLN A 99 18.30 -8.27 18.41
C GLN A 99 16.79 -8.18 18.62
N VAL A 100 16.16 -7.18 18.00
CA VAL A 100 14.71 -7.08 17.85
C VAL A 100 14.33 -7.05 16.38
N SER A 101 13.09 -7.43 16.07
CA SER A 101 12.59 -7.40 14.70
C SER A 101 11.10 -7.06 14.66
N ASP A 102 10.67 -6.53 13.52
CA ASP A 102 9.27 -6.36 13.16
C ASP A 102 9.08 -6.72 11.68
N SER A 103 7.84 -7.02 11.29
CA SER A 103 7.52 -7.49 9.94
C SER A 103 6.30 -6.75 9.37
N ILE A 104 6.36 -6.47 8.08
CA ILE A 104 5.27 -5.87 7.30
C ILE A 104 5.11 -6.61 5.97
N VAL A 105 3.90 -6.71 5.44
CA VAL A 105 3.67 -7.25 4.09
C VAL A 105 3.80 -6.12 3.08
N LEU A 106 4.76 -6.21 2.17
CA LEU A 106 4.85 -5.35 1.00
C LEU A 106 3.96 -5.94 -0.11
N ASP A 107 2.98 -5.17 -0.57
CA ASP A 107 2.13 -5.45 -1.73
C ASP A 107 2.12 -4.22 -2.64
N ALA A 108 3.10 -4.13 -3.51
CA ALA A 108 3.23 -3.04 -4.48
C ALA A 108 2.49 -3.34 -5.79
N TYR A 109 1.83 -4.50 -5.88
CA TYR A 109 1.15 -4.91 -7.09
C TYR A 109 -0.11 -4.08 -7.36
N VAL A 110 -0.26 -3.61 -8.59
CA VAL A 110 -1.45 -2.91 -9.08
C VAL A 110 -2.33 -3.90 -9.83
N PRO A 111 -3.59 -4.14 -9.42
CA PRO A 111 -4.47 -5.08 -10.10
C PRO A 111 -4.68 -4.74 -11.57
N VAL A 112 -4.71 -5.76 -12.43
CA VAL A 112 -5.00 -5.62 -13.86
C VAL A 112 -6.45 -6.03 -14.12
N VAL A 113 -7.22 -5.14 -14.77
CA VAL A 113 -8.64 -5.35 -15.09
C VAL A 113 -8.77 -5.84 -16.53
N THR A 114 -9.55 -6.90 -16.72
CA THR A 114 -10.01 -7.35 -18.02
C THR A 114 -11.50 -7.06 -18.15
N VAL A 115 -11.90 -6.40 -19.25
CA VAL A 115 -13.31 -6.07 -19.54
C VAL A 115 -13.75 -6.82 -20.79
N ASN A 116 -14.89 -7.49 -20.71
CA ASN A 116 -15.56 -8.15 -21.82
C ASN A 116 -16.87 -7.40 -22.17
N GLY A 117 -17.11 -7.21 -23.44
CA GLY A 117 -18.24 -6.45 -23.94
C GLY A 117 -17.81 -5.10 -24.55
N PRO A 118 -18.73 -4.16 -24.77
CA PRO A 118 -20.15 -4.22 -24.46
C PRO A 118 -20.95 -5.14 -25.41
N ASP A 119 -22.05 -5.68 -24.93
CA ASP A 119 -23.01 -6.44 -25.76
C ASP A 119 -23.69 -5.55 -26.83
N HIS A 120 -23.92 -4.28 -26.48
CA HIS A 120 -24.42 -3.25 -27.39
C HIS A 120 -23.49 -2.03 -27.40
N SER A 121 -22.79 -1.81 -28.52
CA SER A 121 -21.86 -0.68 -28.69
C SER A 121 -22.57 0.67 -28.88
N LYS A 122 -23.91 0.67 -29.07
CA LYS A 122 -24.73 1.89 -29.18
C LYS A 122 -26.00 1.70 -28.36
N ILE A 123 -26.26 2.66 -27.49
CA ILE A 123 -27.50 2.73 -26.70
C ILE A 123 -28.12 4.13 -26.81
N SER A 124 -29.40 4.23 -26.47
CA SER A 124 -30.15 5.48 -26.44
C SER A 124 -30.84 5.64 -25.08
N LYS A 125 -31.77 6.57 -24.96
CA LYS A 125 -32.70 6.67 -23.81
C LYS A 125 -34.06 6.04 -24.06
N VAL A 126 -34.28 5.42 -25.24
CA VAL A 126 -35.54 4.78 -25.60
C VAL A 126 -35.59 3.39 -24.98
N ILE A 127 -36.67 3.10 -24.25
CA ILE A 127 -36.89 1.80 -23.60
C ILE A 127 -36.72 0.65 -24.62
N GLY A 128 -35.95 -0.35 -24.24
CA GLY A 128 -35.57 -1.48 -25.10
C GLY A 128 -34.35 -1.23 -26.00
N LYS A 129 -33.81 -0.01 -26.03
CA LYS A 129 -32.59 0.37 -26.72
C LYS A 129 -31.64 1.17 -25.80
N ASP A 130 -31.93 1.17 -24.52
CA ASP A 130 -31.32 2.04 -23.50
C ASP A 130 -30.31 1.33 -22.63
N THR A 131 -29.96 0.07 -22.93
CA THR A 131 -29.17 -0.77 -22.05
C THR A 131 -27.96 -1.36 -22.78
N SER A 132 -26.83 -1.36 -22.15
CA SER A 132 -25.64 -2.15 -22.52
C SER A 132 -25.05 -2.84 -21.30
N THR A 133 -24.49 -4.01 -21.52
CA THR A 133 -23.90 -4.85 -20.46
C THR A 133 -22.44 -5.12 -20.76
N ILE A 134 -21.62 -5.00 -19.75
CA ILE A 134 -20.23 -5.46 -19.74
C ILE A 134 -20.03 -6.44 -18.60
N THR A 135 -19.02 -7.30 -18.70
CA THR A 135 -18.46 -8.04 -17.56
C THR A 135 -17.00 -7.65 -17.38
N PHE A 136 -16.55 -7.61 -16.15
CA PHE A 136 -15.14 -7.42 -15.87
C PHE A 136 -14.68 -8.34 -14.76
N MET A 137 -13.37 -8.62 -14.74
CA MET A 137 -12.67 -9.33 -13.68
C MET A 137 -11.30 -8.67 -13.45
N ALA A 138 -10.69 -8.93 -12.31
CA ALA A 138 -9.32 -8.57 -12.05
C ALA A 138 -8.46 -9.83 -11.86
N ASP A 139 -7.18 -9.73 -12.13
CA ASP A 139 -6.23 -10.82 -11.99
C ASP A 139 -5.89 -11.17 -10.53
N ARG A 140 -6.31 -10.32 -9.58
CA ARG A 140 -6.13 -10.49 -8.13
C ARG A 140 -7.38 -10.06 -7.37
N GLU A 141 -7.46 -10.46 -6.10
CA GLU A 141 -8.45 -9.98 -5.15
C GLU A 141 -8.42 -8.45 -5.04
N PHE A 142 -9.58 -7.84 -4.91
CA PHE A 142 -9.74 -6.39 -4.74
C PHE A 142 -10.90 -6.08 -3.79
N VAL A 143 -10.91 -4.85 -3.25
CA VAL A 143 -11.86 -4.45 -2.21
C VAL A 143 -12.80 -3.34 -2.61
N GLU A 144 -12.56 -2.69 -3.74
CA GLU A 144 -13.39 -1.61 -4.26
C GLU A 144 -13.30 -1.57 -5.77
N TYR A 145 -14.39 -1.24 -6.44
CA TYR A 145 -14.37 -0.94 -7.87
C TYR A 145 -15.29 0.21 -8.23
N LYS A 146 -15.04 0.82 -9.37
CA LYS A 146 -15.89 1.82 -9.99
C LYS A 146 -15.81 1.78 -11.51
N VAL A 147 -16.95 1.99 -12.15
CA VAL A 147 -17.12 2.11 -13.59
C VAL A 147 -17.34 3.59 -13.90
N CYS A 148 -16.42 4.19 -14.63
CA CYS A 148 -16.40 5.62 -14.87
C CYS A 148 -16.45 5.95 -16.35
N VAL A 149 -17.04 7.09 -16.69
CA VAL A 149 -16.77 7.77 -17.95
C VAL A 149 -15.50 8.63 -17.76
N VAL A 150 -14.58 8.51 -18.68
CA VAL A 150 -13.28 9.23 -18.66
C VAL A 150 -13.06 9.95 -19.99
N ASP A 151 -12.21 10.99 -19.96
CA ASP A 151 -11.90 11.78 -21.16
C ASP A 151 -10.81 11.14 -22.04
N ALA A 152 -10.01 10.22 -21.48
CA ALA A 152 -8.95 9.54 -22.19
C ALA A 152 -8.76 8.10 -21.69
N GLN A 153 -8.27 7.22 -22.57
CA GLN A 153 -8.02 5.80 -22.21
C GLN A 153 -6.97 5.63 -21.11
N ASN A 154 -6.02 6.55 -21.02
CA ASN A 154 -4.98 6.55 -19.99
C ASN A 154 -5.36 7.37 -18.74
N ALA A 155 -6.63 7.82 -18.62
CA ALA A 155 -7.09 8.57 -17.46
C ALA A 155 -6.95 7.74 -16.17
N ALA A 156 -6.48 8.42 -15.10
CA ALA A 156 -6.42 7.83 -13.77
C ALA A 156 -7.82 7.68 -13.15
N HIS A 157 -7.94 6.79 -12.17
CA HIS A 157 -9.20 6.54 -11.45
C HIS A 157 -9.84 7.80 -10.84
N SER A 158 -9.05 8.83 -10.53
CA SER A 158 -9.50 10.10 -9.93
C SER A 158 -10.09 11.08 -10.94
N ALA A 159 -9.83 10.90 -12.24
CA ALA A 159 -10.29 11.79 -13.30
C ALA A 159 -11.66 11.37 -13.89
N GLY A 160 -12.15 10.17 -13.58
CA GLY A 160 -13.40 9.66 -14.12
C GLY A 160 -14.63 10.08 -13.31
N VAL A 161 -15.77 10.20 -14.00
CA VAL A 161 -17.10 10.37 -13.38
C VAL A 161 -17.74 9.00 -13.29
N VAL A 162 -18.06 8.55 -12.07
CA VAL A 162 -18.76 7.27 -11.85
C VAL A 162 -20.14 7.31 -12.51
N ILE A 163 -20.48 6.29 -13.27
CA ILE A 163 -21.82 6.16 -13.87
C ILE A 163 -22.82 5.98 -12.72
N PRO A 164 -23.82 6.89 -12.55
CA PRO A 164 -24.81 6.76 -11.49
C PRO A 164 -25.75 5.58 -11.76
N THR A 165 -26.56 5.22 -10.74
CA THR A 165 -27.54 4.15 -10.83
C THR A 165 -28.98 4.65 -10.78
N THR A 166 -29.19 5.95 -10.75
CA THR A 166 -30.51 6.61 -10.62
C THR A 166 -31.41 6.36 -11.82
N GLY A 167 -30.83 6.17 -13.01
CA GLY A 167 -31.55 5.83 -14.25
C GLY A 167 -31.70 4.32 -14.51
N GLY A 168 -31.24 3.48 -13.54
CA GLY A 168 -31.40 2.02 -13.58
C GLY A 168 -30.15 1.25 -14.00
N SER A 169 -28.98 1.89 -14.09
CA SER A 169 -27.70 1.17 -14.18
C SER A 169 -27.47 0.35 -12.92
N GLN A 170 -26.72 -0.73 -13.04
CA GLN A 170 -26.44 -1.64 -11.91
C GLN A 170 -24.96 -1.99 -11.86
N ASN A 171 -24.46 -2.18 -10.62
CA ASN A 171 -23.07 -2.59 -10.34
C ASN A 171 -22.02 -1.65 -10.96
N THR A 172 -22.29 -0.35 -10.98
CA THR A 172 -21.35 0.66 -11.50
C THR A 172 -20.27 1.04 -10.48
N SER A 173 -20.45 0.63 -9.24
CA SER A 173 -19.44 0.71 -8.16
C SER A 173 -19.78 -0.31 -7.07
N GLY A 174 -18.79 -0.66 -6.28
CA GLY A 174 -18.97 -1.57 -5.15
C GLY A 174 -17.79 -1.57 -4.20
N THR A 175 -18.07 -1.92 -2.94
CA THR A 175 -17.07 -2.16 -1.89
C THR A 175 -17.33 -3.51 -1.26
N GLY A 176 -16.29 -4.26 -0.94
CA GLY A 176 -16.36 -5.60 -0.39
C GLY A 176 -15.09 -6.38 -0.70
N THR A 177 -15.15 -7.69 -0.59
CA THR A 177 -14.08 -8.59 -1.02
C THR A 177 -14.51 -9.30 -2.28
N TYR A 178 -13.76 -9.11 -3.36
CA TYR A 178 -13.98 -9.70 -4.67
C TYR A 178 -12.81 -10.60 -5.00
N ALA A 179 -13.08 -11.85 -5.36
CA ALA A 179 -12.03 -12.82 -5.67
C ALA A 179 -11.32 -12.51 -6.99
N ALA A 180 -10.09 -12.97 -7.12
CA ALA A 180 -9.39 -12.96 -8.40
C ALA A 180 -10.18 -13.75 -9.46
N SER A 181 -10.27 -13.19 -10.66
CA SER A 181 -10.99 -13.77 -11.81
C SER A 181 -12.51 -13.97 -11.58
N GLU A 182 -13.09 -13.31 -10.59
CA GLU A 182 -14.54 -13.26 -10.41
C GLU A 182 -15.17 -12.30 -11.44
N ASP A 183 -16.14 -12.80 -12.19
CA ASP A 183 -16.87 -12.00 -13.17
C ASP A 183 -17.91 -11.11 -12.48
N ILE A 184 -17.80 -9.81 -12.66
CA ILE A 184 -18.79 -8.82 -12.23
C ILE A 184 -19.52 -8.28 -13.45
N THR A 185 -20.83 -8.50 -13.49
CA THR A 185 -21.69 -7.99 -14.55
C THR A 185 -22.18 -6.59 -14.20
N VAL A 186 -21.96 -5.64 -15.10
CA VAL A 186 -22.38 -4.25 -15.01
C VAL A 186 -23.42 -3.95 -16.08
N THR A 187 -24.55 -3.39 -15.67
CA THR A 187 -25.56 -2.88 -16.59
C THR A 187 -25.46 -1.36 -16.67
N ILE A 188 -25.37 -0.82 -17.87
CA ILE A 188 -25.26 0.63 -18.13
C ILE A 188 -26.53 1.08 -18.86
N LYS A 189 -27.22 2.07 -18.31
CA LYS A 189 -28.35 2.74 -18.91
C LYS A 189 -27.96 4.04 -19.60
N GLY A 190 -28.57 4.32 -20.75
CA GLY A 190 -28.32 5.52 -21.54
C GLY A 190 -28.56 6.82 -20.76
N ALA A 191 -29.59 6.85 -19.88
CA ALA A 191 -29.84 8.01 -19.03
C ALA A 191 -28.73 8.29 -18.02
N ASP A 192 -28.17 7.23 -17.41
CA ASP A 192 -27.06 7.35 -16.46
C ASP A 192 -25.76 7.68 -17.16
N LEU A 193 -25.54 7.12 -18.36
CA LEU A 193 -24.36 7.44 -19.18
C LEU A 193 -24.34 8.92 -19.58
N GLU A 194 -25.52 9.50 -19.94
CA GLU A 194 -25.66 10.93 -20.23
C GLU A 194 -25.45 11.79 -18.97
N THR A 195 -25.91 11.32 -17.80
CA THR A 195 -25.66 12.02 -16.53
C THR A 195 -24.17 12.06 -16.19
N ALA A 196 -23.45 10.96 -16.46
CA ALA A 196 -21.99 10.92 -16.25
C ALA A 196 -21.20 11.74 -17.27
N SER A 197 -21.74 11.92 -18.50
CA SER A 197 -21.08 12.70 -19.55
C SER A 197 -22.11 13.20 -20.57
N ASN A 198 -22.41 14.47 -20.52
CA ASN A 198 -23.43 15.12 -21.35
C ASN A 198 -23.26 14.89 -22.86
N GLY A 199 -24.41 14.88 -23.56
CA GLY A 199 -24.52 14.91 -25.01
C GLY A 199 -24.24 13.57 -25.69
N ASP A 200 -24.53 13.54 -26.98
CA ASP A 200 -24.29 12.39 -27.84
C ASP A 200 -22.80 12.21 -28.17
N GLY A 201 -22.45 11.03 -28.61
CA GLY A 201 -21.10 10.72 -29.08
C GLY A 201 -20.46 9.52 -28.36
N VAL A 202 -19.22 9.24 -28.71
CA VAL A 202 -18.46 8.16 -28.11
C VAL A 202 -18.07 8.53 -26.68
N LYS A 203 -18.39 7.63 -25.75
CA LYS A 203 -17.97 7.73 -24.34
C LYS A 203 -16.92 6.66 -24.07
N ILE A 204 -15.83 7.03 -23.42
CA ILE A 204 -14.82 6.10 -22.94
C ILE A 204 -15.25 5.64 -21.54
N VAL A 205 -15.69 4.39 -21.44
CA VAL A 205 -16.04 3.77 -20.16
C VAL A 205 -14.87 2.94 -19.68
N LYS A 206 -14.44 3.18 -18.45
CA LYS A 206 -13.28 2.50 -17.84
C LYS A 206 -13.67 1.92 -16.48
N VAL A 207 -13.18 0.72 -16.21
CA VAL A 207 -13.35 0.06 -14.91
C VAL A 207 -12.05 0.20 -14.13
N PHE A 208 -12.17 0.63 -12.89
CA PHE A 208 -11.06 0.71 -11.95
C PHE A 208 -11.34 -0.19 -10.76
N VAL A 209 -10.35 -0.92 -10.31
CA VAL A 209 -10.39 -1.72 -9.08
C VAL A 209 -9.28 -1.29 -8.14
N LYS A 210 -9.46 -1.51 -6.85
CA LYS A 210 -8.54 -1.11 -5.78
C LYS A 210 -8.24 -2.32 -4.90
N ASN A 211 -6.97 -2.61 -4.67
CA ASN A 211 -6.55 -3.63 -3.71
C ASN A 211 -6.71 -3.16 -2.25
N ASP A 212 -6.46 -4.06 -1.31
CA ASP A 212 -6.63 -3.82 0.13
C ASP A 212 -5.54 -2.91 0.76
N VAL A 213 -4.45 -2.63 0.04
CA VAL A 213 -3.43 -1.64 0.42
C VAL A 213 -3.65 -0.26 -0.20
N GLY A 214 -4.75 -0.08 -0.94
CA GLY A 214 -5.17 1.21 -1.49
C GLY A 214 -4.69 1.54 -2.90
N SER A 215 -4.02 0.60 -3.60
CA SER A 215 -3.56 0.81 -4.98
C SER A 215 -4.69 0.58 -5.98
N TRP A 216 -4.95 1.58 -6.84
CA TRP A 216 -5.94 1.52 -7.92
C TRP A 216 -5.29 1.01 -9.20
N SER A 217 -6.06 0.21 -9.98
CA SER A 217 -5.68 -0.16 -11.35
C SER A 217 -5.50 1.08 -12.25
N ALA A 218 -4.63 0.95 -13.24
CA ALA A 218 -4.31 2.01 -14.20
C ALA A 218 -5.40 2.21 -15.25
#